data_ab26a055c7366801439784bd9f601aad
#
_entry.id   ab26a055c7366801439784bd9f601aad
#
_cell.length_a   1.000
_cell.length_b   1.000
_cell.length_c   1.000
_cell.angle_alpha   90.00
_cell.angle_beta   90.00
_cell.angle_gamma   90.00
#
_symmetry.space_group_name_H-M   'P 1'
#
loop_
_entity.id
_entity.type
_entity.pdbx_description
1 polymer ?
#
loop_
_entity_poly.entity_id
_entity_poly.type
_entity_poly.pdbx_seq_one_letter_code
_entity_poly.pdbx_strand_id
1 'polypeptide(L)'
;MKKIKFIDLFSGCGGLTEAFLNNKRFIPIKIIDNNKFCYQTTINRLKKLKFKNPEKLAYLEDISNLQTINTFKKSRSDIVIGGPPCQAYSVAGRIRDKHGMQKDYRNYLFESFLKVINYSQPSYFVMENVPGILSAKPGNIKVTVRIKKETDNIKYFIPNNLSDCVFDLSKYGVPQKRKRVIIFGVNKKLKNFKEISENFYEILRSFESNK
;
A
#
# COMPACT_ATOMS: atom_id res chain seq x y z
N MET A 1 -15.74 -1.75 -21.06
CA MET A 1 -14.60 -2.30 -20.27
C MET A 1 -15.05 -2.59 -18.84
N LYS A 2 -14.62 -3.72 -18.26
CA LYS A 2 -14.88 -4.06 -16.86
C LYS A 2 -14.20 -3.04 -15.93
N LYS A 3 -14.94 -2.53 -14.95
CA LYS A 3 -14.41 -1.63 -13.93
C LYS A 3 -13.60 -2.41 -12.90
N ILE A 4 -12.51 -1.82 -12.42
CA ILE A 4 -11.60 -2.38 -11.42
C ILE A 4 -11.90 -1.72 -10.08
N LYS A 5 -12.30 -2.50 -9.10
CA LYS A 5 -12.64 -2.03 -7.75
C LYS A 5 -11.39 -1.98 -6.89
N PHE A 6 -11.15 -0.85 -6.23
CA PHE A 6 -9.99 -0.72 -5.36
C PHE A 6 -10.35 -0.29 -3.93
N ILE A 7 -9.49 -0.68 -3.01
CA ILE A 7 -9.44 -0.22 -1.62
C ILE A 7 -8.12 0.50 -1.42
N ASP A 8 -8.12 1.64 -0.73
CA ASP A 8 -6.90 2.34 -0.30
C ASP A 8 -6.83 2.36 1.22
N LEU A 9 -5.75 1.79 1.76
CA LEU A 9 -5.46 1.70 3.18
C LEU A 9 -4.34 2.66 3.55
N PHE A 10 -4.47 3.35 4.68
CA PHE A 10 -3.53 4.39 5.08
C PHE A 10 -3.41 5.48 4.01
N SER A 11 -4.56 5.93 3.50
CA SER A 11 -4.64 6.77 2.31
C SER A 11 -3.97 8.14 2.47
N GLY A 12 -3.78 8.61 3.71
CA GLY A 12 -3.28 9.94 3.96
C GLY A 12 -4.14 11.00 3.26
N CYS A 13 -3.51 12.00 2.69
CA CYS A 13 -4.20 13.02 1.89
C CYS A 13 -4.53 12.57 0.45
N GLY A 14 -4.44 11.27 0.16
CA GLY A 14 -4.91 10.70 -1.10
C GLY A 14 -3.85 10.61 -2.22
N GLY A 15 -2.56 10.58 -1.90
CA GLY A 15 -1.50 10.53 -2.92
C GLY A 15 -1.60 9.33 -3.85
N LEU A 16 -1.77 8.11 -3.31
CA LEU A 16 -2.02 6.91 -4.12
C LEU A 16 -3.43 6.91 -4.69
N THR A 17 -4.43 7.26 -3.88
CA THR A 17 -5.85 7.34 -4.29
C THR A 17 -6.02 8.15 -5.57
N GLU A 18 -5.35 9.31 -5.68
CA GLU A 18 -5.48 10.24 -6.80
C GLU A 18 -5.11 9.61 -8.14
N ALA A 19 -4.04 8.81 -8.17
CA ALA A 19 -3.62 8.11 -9.39
C ALA A 19 -4.72 7.15 -9.90
N PHE A 20 -5.44 6.50 -8.99
CA PHE A 20 -6.53 5.60 -9.33
C PHE A 20 -7.81 6.36 -9.70
N LEU A 21 -8.15 7.44 -8.99
CA LEU A 21 -9.35 8.24 -9.27
C LEU A 21 -9.29 8.97 -10.61
N ASN A 22 -8.11 9.35 -11.07
CA ASN A 22 -7.92 10.00 -12.37
C ASN A 22 -8.10 9.05 -13.55
N ASN A 23 -8.10 7.75 -13.32
CA ASN A 23 -8.36 6.76 -14.36
C ASN A 23 -9.78 6.19 -14.21
N LYS A 24 -10.65 6.50 -15.19
CA LYS A 24 -12.07 6.09 -15.20
C LYS A 24 -12.30 4.56 -15.14
N ARG A 25 -11.26 3.74 -15.29
CA ARG A 25 -11.35 2.28 -15.13
C ARG A 25 -11.44 1.85 -13.67
N PHE A 26 -10.95 2.66 -12.74
CA PHE A 26 -10.95 2.33 -11.32
C PHE A 26 -12.15 2.92 -10.58
N ILE A 27 -12.69 2.15 -9.65
CA ILE A 27 -13.79 2.56 -8.77
C ILE A 27 -13.35 2.33 -7.33
N PRO A 28 -13.31 3.39 -6.50
CA PRO A 28 -13.06 3.22 -5.07
C PRO A 28 -14.25 2.51 -4.42
N ILE A 29 -13.97 1.57 -3.53
CA ILE A 29 -14.99 0.95 -2.66
C ILE A 29 -14.77 1.27 -1.20
N LYS A 30 -13.50 1.47 -0.78
CA LYS A 30 -13.14 1.99 0.54
C LYS A 30 -11.83 2.77 0.45
N ILE A 31 -11.78 3.94 1.06
CA ILE A 31 -10.59 4.76 1.24
C ILE A 31 -10.51 5.05 2.75
N ILE A 32 -9.45 4.61 3.40
CA ILE A 32 -9.40 4.55 4.86
C ILE A 32 -8.15 5.24 5.39
N ASP A 33 -8.35 6.10 6.38
CA ASP A 33 -7.28 6.67 7.19
C ASP A 33 -7.80 6.93 8.62
N ASN A 34 -6.93 6.90 9.62
CA ASN A 34 -7.28 7.18 11.01
C ASN A 34 -7.11 8.66 11.38
N ASN A 35 -6.63 9.49 10.46
CA ASN A 35 -6.45 10.92 10.65
C ASN A 35 -7.68 11.69 10.14
N LYS A 36 -8.32 12.46 11.03
CA LYS A 36 -9.50 13.26 10.71
C LYS A 36 -9.28 14.24 9.56
N PHE A 37 -8.11 14.86 9.46
CA PHE A 37 -7.81 15.83 8.40
C PHE A 37 -7.62 15.12 7.04
N CYS A 38 -6.99 13.94 7.03
CA CYS A 38 -6.87 13.11 5.84
C CYS A 38 -8.23 12.64 5.35
N TYR A 39 -9.08 12.16 6.26
CA TYR A 39 -10.48 11.79 5.95
C TYR A 39 -11.25 12.97 5.33
N GLN A 40 -11.19 14.16 5.94
CA GLN A 40 -11.89 15.32 5.43
C GLN A 40 -11.38 15.76 4.06
N THR A 41 -10.07 15.66 3.82
CA THR A 41 -9.44 15.91 2.51
C THR A 41 -9.97 14.96 1.46
N THR A 42 -10.06 13.67 1.79
CA THR A 42 -10.62 12.63 0.91
C THR A 42 -12.09 12.91 0.57
N ILE A 43 -12.93 13.24 1.56
CA ILE A 43 -14.33 13.61 1.35
C ILE A 43 -14.45 14.79 0.39
N ASN A 44 -13.68 15.86 0.62
CA ASN A 44 -13.71 17.05 -0.22
C ASN A 44 -13.26 16.73 -1.65
N ARG A 45 -12.25 15.87 -1.82
CA ARG A 45 -11.78 15.44 -3.13
C ARG A 45 -12.84 14.63 -3.88
N LEU A 46 -13.48 13.68 -3.21
CA LEU A 46 -14.55 12.87 -3.81
C LEU A 46 -15.76 13.74 -4.21
N LYS A 47 -16.12 14.75 -3.39
CA LYS A 47 -17.16 15.73 -3.75
C LYS A 47 -16.78 16.52 -5.00
N LYS A 48 -15.54 17.02 -5.08
CA LYS A 48 -15.02 17.74 -6.26
C LYS A 48 -15.06 16.87 -7.52
N LEU A 49 -14.80 15.58 -7.40
CA LEU A 49 -14.90 14.61 -8.50
C LEU A 49 -16.34 14.12 -8.76
N LYS A 50 -17.34 14.71 -8.09
CA LYS A 50 -18.78 14.41 -8.24
C LYS A 50 -19.15 12.94 -7.93
N PHE A 51 -18.43 12.29 -7.02
CA PHE A 51 -18.86 10.99 -6.52
C PHE A 51 -20.15 11.12 -5.71
N LYS A 52 -21.08 10.19 -5.95
CA LYS A 52 -22.30 10.09 -5.13
C LYS A 52 -21.95 9.49 -3.77
N ASN A 53 -22.46 10.09 -2.70
CA ASN A 53 -22.31 9.63 -1.31
C ASN A 53 -20.83 9.37 -0.91
N PRO A 54 -19.94 10.39 -0.95
CA PRO A 54 -18.51 10.23 -0.63
C PRO A 54 -18.29 9.65 0.78
N GLU A 55 -19.22 9.87 1.71
CA GLU A 55 -19.20 9.36 3.09
C GLU A 55 -19.34 7.81 3.15
N LYS A 56 -19.84 7.19 2.09
CA LYS A 56 -19.88 5.72 1.95
C LYS A 56 -18.59 5.13 1.34
N LEU A 57 -17.68 5.98 0.89
CA LEU A 57 -16.42 5.59 0.26
C LEU A 57 -15.21 5.90 1.14
N ALA A 58 -15.24 7.02 1.88
CA ALA A 58 -14.18 7.39 2.82
C ALA A 58 -14.55 6.98 4.25
N TYR A 59 -13.56 6.45 4.98
CA TYR A 59 -13.75 5.93 6.34
C TYR A 59 -12.68 6.49 7.25
N LEU A 60 -13.10 7.03 8.40
CA LEU A 60 -12.23 7.44 9.50
C LEU A 60 -12.09 6.27 10.47
N GLU A 61 -11.15 5.36 10.19
CA GLU A 61 -10.98 4.12 10.93
C GLU A 61 -9.50 3.75 11.10
N ASP A 62 -9.19 3.06 12.19
CA ASP A 62 -7.85 2.51 12.43
C ASP A 62 -7.76 1.06 11.92
N ILE A 63 -6.89 0.84 10.94
CA ILE A 63 -6.64 -0.48 10.34
C ILE A 63 -5.94 -1.45 11.32
N SER A 64 -5.38 -0.98 12.42
CA SER A 64 -4.84 -1.87 13.47
C SER A 64 -5.94 -2.57 14.26
N ASN A 65 -7.17 -2.04 14.24
CA ASN A 65 -8.31 -2.60 14.95
C ASN A 65 -8.87 -3.83 14.23
N LEU A 66 -8.97 -4.96 14.97
CA LEU A 66 -9.50 -6.22 14.43
C LEU A 66 -10.96 -6.11 13.98
N GLN A 67 -11.78 -5.27 14.63
CA GLN A 67 -13.18 -5.04 14.21
C GLN A 67 -13.20 -4.40 12.82
N THR A 68 -12.40 -3.36 12.60
CA THR A 68 -12.23 -2.73 11.29
C THR A 68 -11.77 -3.75 10.25
N ILE A 69 -10.74 -4.55 10.54
CA ILE A 69 -10.23 -5.59 9.62
C ILE A 69 -11.34 -6.58 9.25
N ASN A 70 -12.16 -6.99 10.19
CA ASN A 70 -13.27 -7.95 9.94
C ASN A 70 -14.30 -7.44 8.92
N THR A 71 -14.46 -6.12 8.77
CA THR A 71 -15.37 -5.54 7.76
C THR A 71 -14.97 -5.86 6.33
N PHE A 72 -13.69 -6.24 6.09
CA PHE A 72 -13.17 -6.55 4.75
C PHE A 72 -13.51 -7.96 4.25
N LYS A 73 -13.96 -8.88 5.11
CA LYS A 73 -14.33 -10.26 4.70
C LYS A 73 -15.36 -10.33 3.56
N LYS A 74 -16.18 -9.29 3.41
CA LYS A 74 -17.20 -9.18 2.36
C LYS A 74 -16.82 -8.21 1.24
N SER A 75 -15.64 -7.60 1.31
CA SER A 75 -15.20 -6.62 0.32
C SER A 75 -14.71 -7.33 -0.93
N ARG A 76 -15.43 -7.15 -2.04
CA ARG A 76 -15.03 -7.69 -3.35
C ARG A 76 -14.18 -6.64 -4.09
N SER A 77 -12.93 -6.47 -3.66
CA SER A 77 -11.96 -5.63 -4.37
C SER A 77 -11.14 -6.44 -5.37
N ASP A 78 -10.82 -5.83 -6.50
CA ASP A 78 -9.89 -6.41 -7.47
C ASP A 78 -8.44 -6.11 -7.06
N ILE A 79 -8.20 -4.92 -6.46
CA ILE A 79 -6.89 -4.49 -5.98
C ILE A 79 -7.00 -3.75 -4.65
N VAL A 80 -6.03 -3.95 -3.77
CA VAL A 80 -5.83 -3.17 -2.54
C VAL A 80 -4.51 -2.43 -2.64
N ILE A 81 -4.54 -1.12 -2.38
CA ILE A 81 -3.36 -0.27 -2.37
C ILE A 81 -3.16 0.32 -0.97
N GLY A 82 -1.95 0.80 -0.67
CA GLY A 82 -1.72 1.54 0.55
C GLY A 82 -0.27 1.73 0.92
N GLY A 83 -0.02 2.73 1.76
CA GLY A 83 1.29 3.05 2.32
C GLY A 83 1.28 2.92 3.84
N PRO A 84 1.40 1.72 4.42
CA PRO A 84 1.44 1.58 5.87
C PRO A 84 2.55 2.45 6.47
N PRO A 85 2.29 3.20 7.57
CA PRO A 85 3.26 4.12 8.16
C PRO A 85 4.58 3.44 8.48
N CYS A 86 5.67 4.16 8.17
CA CYS A 86 7.04 3.68 8.37
C CYS A 86 7.87 4.67 9.19
N GLN A 87 7.25 5.44 10.06
CA GLN A 87 7.94 6.53 10.77
C GLN A 87 9.18 6.06 11.51
N ALA A 88 9.18 4.84 12.05
CA ALA A 88 10.34 4.24 12.68
C ALA A 88 11.40 3.73 11.69
N TYR A 89 11.09 3.53 10.41
CA TYR A 89 12.06 3.08 9.39
C TYR A 89 12.76 4.23 8.68
N SER A 90 12.25 5.45 8.79
CA SER A 90 12.89 6.64 8.23
C SER A 90 14.15 6.99 9.03
N VAL A 91 15.13 7.63 8.38
CA VAL A 91 16.36 8.08 9.05
C VAL A 91 16.03 8.97 10.26
N ALA A 92 15.08 9.89 10.12
CA ALA A 92 14.64 10.77 11.20
C ALA A 92 13.92 10.00 12.33
N GLY A 93 13.18 8.95 12.02
CA GLY A 93 12.52 8.10 13.01
C GLY A 93 13.51 7.27 13.83
N ARG A 94 14.55 6.73 13.18
CA ARG A 94 15.61 5.94 13.86
C ARG A 94 16.42 6.78 14.85
N ILE A 95 16.70 8.04 14.55
CA ILE A 95 17.44 8.96 15.44
C ILE A 95 16.63 9.25 16.71
N ARG A 96 15.31 9.25 16.64
CA ARG A 96 14.42 9.53 17.78
C ARG A 96 14.06 8.32 18.62
N ASP A 97 14.32 7.12 18.12
CA ASP A 97 13.91 5.88 18.79
C ASP A 97 15.01 5.35 19.73
N LYS A 98 14.84 5.60 21.02
CA LYS A 98 15.73 5.12 22.10
C LYS A 98 15.54 3.64 22.45
N HIS A 99 14.56 2.94 21.88
CA HIS A 99 14.14 1.58 22.29
C HIS A 99 14.23 0.52 21.18
N GLY A 100 15.07 0.74 20.15
CA GLY A 100 15.35 -0.28 19.14
C GLY A 100 14.11 -0.67 18.31
N MET A 101 13.18 0.25 18.11
CA MET A 101 11.99 0.10 17.25
C MET A 101 10.95 -0.93 17.75
N GLN A 102 11.16 -1.62 18.86
CA GLN A 102 10.28 -2.71 19.31
C GLN A 102 8.94 -2.23 19.87
N LYS A 103 8.92 -1.08 20.55
CA LYS A 103 7.73 -0.58 21.26
C LYS A 103 6.77 0.24 20.39
N ASP A 104 7.18 0.63 19.19
CA ASP A 104 6.31 1.41 18.32
C ASP A 104 5.43 0.48 17.46
N TYR A 105 4.14 0.41 17.80
CA TYR A 105 3.15 -0.41 17.08
C TYR A 105 3.08 -0.09 15.57
N ARG A 106 3.46 1.11 15.17
CA ARG A 106 3.48 1.53 13.76
C ARG A 106 4.45 0.71 12.92
N ASN A 107 5.46 0.09 13.55
CA ASN A 107 6.40 -0.84 12.89
C ASN A 107 5.73 -2.13 12.42
N TYR A 108 4.51 -2.39 12.86
CA TYR A 108 3.76 -3.61 12.57
C TYR A 108 2.51 -3.35 11.72
N LEU A 109 2.26 -2.09 11.30
CA LEU A 109 1.06 -1.76 10.52
C LEU A 109 1.06 -2.40 9.12
N PHE A 110 2.21 -2.79 8.58
CA PHE A 110 2.27 -3.62 7.38
C PHE A 110 1.60 -5.00 7.59
N GLU A 111 1.64 -5.54 8.82
CA GLU A 111 0.94 -6.79 9.17
C GLU A 111 -0.58 -6.58 9.13
N SER A 112 -1.06 -5.42 9.58
CA SER A 112 -2.48 -5.05 9.47
C SER A 112 -2.90 -4.92 8.01
N PHE A 113 -2.05 -4.32 7.15
CA PHE A 113 -2.27 -4.29 5.71
C PHE A 113 -2.41 -5.71 5.14
N LEU A 114 -1.49 -6.62 5.44
CA LEU A 114 -1.51 -8.00 4.96
C LEU A 114 -2.70 -8.80 5.53
N LYS A 115 -3.15 -8.51 6.75
CA LYS A 115 -4.39 -9.08 7.28
C LYS A 115 -5.61 -8.67 6.44
N VAL A 116 -5.71 -7.41 6.03
CA VAL A 116 -6.77 -6.96 5.13
C VAL A 116 -6.69 -7.69 3.78
N ILE A 117 -5.49 -7.87 3.22
CA ILE A 117 -5.29 -8.67 2.00
C ILE A 117 -5.81 -10.10 2.19
N ASN A 118 -5.48 -10.73 3.32
CA ASN A 118 -5.96 -12.08 3.63
C ASN A 118 -7.49 -12.17 3.74
N TYR A 119 -8.15 -11.15 4.32
CA TYR A 119 -9.59 -11.13 4.46
C TYR A 119 -10.35 -10.79 3.17
N SER A 120 -9.85 -9.86 2.39
CA SER A 120 -10.50 -9.38 1.16
C SER A 120 -10.14 -10.19 -0.09
N GLN A 121 -9.03 -10.93 -0.06
CA GLN A 121 -8.55 -11.81 -1.15
C GLN A 121 -8.57 -11.14 -2.54
N PRO A 122 -8.01 -9.93 -2.71
CA PRO A 122 -7.97 -9.28 -4.01
C PRO A 122 -7.10 -10.05 -5.01
N SER A 123 -7.24 -9.77 -6.31
CA SER A 123 -6.32 -10.30 -7.33
C SER A 123 -4.91 -9.75 -7.15
N TYR A 124 -4.80 -8.46 -6.75
CA TYR A 124 -3.54 -7.74 -6.64
C TYR A 124 -3.51 -6.87 -5.39
N PHE A 125 -2.30 -6.56 -4.93
CA PHE A 125 -2.09 -5.44 -4.01
C PHE A 125 -0.86 -4.62 -4.39
N VAL A 126 -0.85 -3.34 -4.01
CA VAL A 126 0.32 -2.46 -4.09
C VAL A 126 0.59 -1.89 -2.71
N MET A 127 1.76 -2.19 -2.15
CA MET A 127 2.21 -1.64 -0.88
C MET A 127 3.40 -0.70 -1.12
N GLU A 128 3.22 0.58 -0.83
CA GLU A 128 4.27 1.61 -0.91
C GLU A 128 4.96 1.77 0.44
N ASN A 129 6.28 2.00 0.40
CA ASN A 129 7.03 2.36 1.60
C ASN A 129 8.33 3.10 1.26
N VAL A 130 9.04 3.58 2.28
CA VAL A 130 10.38 4.15 2.11
C VAL A 130 11.45 3.07 2.02
N PRO A 131 12.63 3.32 1.38
CA PRO A 131 13.72 2.33 1.29
C PRO A 131 14.21 1.80 2.64
N GLY A 132 14.05 2.57 3.71
CA GLY A 132 14.39 2.15 5.07
C GLY A 132 13.74 0.84 5.53
N ILE A 133 12.59 0.45 4.94
CA ILE A 133 11.93 -0.83 5.24
C ILE A 133 12.81 -2.04 4.91
N LEU A 134 13.70 -1.92 3.93
CA LEU A 134 14.58 -3.02 3.50
C LEU A 134 15.63 -3.40 4.55
N SER A 135 16.05 -2.44 5.37
CA SER A 135 17.06 -2.63 6.41
C SER A 135 16.50 -2.67 7.84
N ALA A 136 15.23 -2.35 8.02
CA ALA A 136 14.58 -2.29 9.32
C ALA A 136 14.48 -3.68 9.99
N LYS A 137 14.77 -3.73 11.31
CA LYS A 137 14.80 -4.98 12.09
C LYS A 137 14.12 -4.80 13.46
N PRO A 138 12.83 -4.43 13.53
CA PRO A 138 12.14 -4.37 14.81
C PRO A 138 12.12 -5.77 15.43
N GLY A 139 12.59 -5.89 16.68
CA GLY A 139 12.72 -7.19 17.34
C GLY A 139 13.75 -8.13 16.69
N ASN A 140 14.83 -7.57 16.12
CA ASN A 140 15.95 -8.31 15.49
C ASN A 140 15.59 -9.11 14.22
N ILE A 141 14.34 -9.06 13.75
CA ILE A 141 13.92 -9.73 12.53
C ILE A 141 13.68 -8.68 11.44
N LYS A 142 14.31 -8.86 10.26
CA LYS A 142 14.10 -7.96 9.13
C LYS A 142 12.61 -7.90 8.73
N VAL A 143 12.10 -6.71 8.52
CA VAL A 143 10.72 -6.50 8.05
C VAL A 143 10.49 -7.21 6.71
N THR A 144 11.46 -7.20 5.82
CA THR A 144 11.40 -7.91 4.53
C THR A 144 11.19 -9.41 4.68
N VAL A 145 11.79 -10.03 5.70
CA VAL A 145 11.59 -11.46 6.00
C VAL A 145 10.16 -11.71 6.49
N ARG A 146 9.65 -10.84 7.35
CA ARG A 146 8.25 -10.93 7.83
C ARG A 146 7.25 -10.75 6.69
N ILE A 147 7.44 -9.72 5.83
CA ILE A 147 6.58 -9.48 4.68
C ILE A 147 6.53 -10.72 3.78
N LYS A 148 7.70 -11.31 3.45
CA LYS A 148 7.75 -12.52 2.62
C LYS A 148 7.03 -13.69 3.26
N LYS A 149 7.30 -13.96 4.53
CA LYS A 149 6.63 -15.02 5.27
C LYS A 149 5.11 -14.86 5.26
N GLU A 150 4.62 -13.64 5.59
CA GLU A 150 3.18 -13.37 5.63
C GLU A 150 2.54 -13.43 4.25
N THR A 151 3.18 -12.91 3.19
CA THR A 151 2.65 -13.00 1.82
C THR A 151 2.59 -14.45 1.33
N ASP A 152 3.56 -15.29 1.69
CA ASP A 152 3.51 -16.73 1.38
C ASP A 152 2.38 -17.44 2.13
N ASN A 153 2.20 -17.15 3.42
CA ASN A 153 1.12 -17.70 4.24
C ASN A 153 -0.25 -17.41 3.64
N ILE A 154 -0.47 -16.19 3.17
CA ILE A 154 -1.76 -15.77 2.57
C ILE A 154 -1.87 -16.06 1.07
N LYS A 155 -0.89 -16.79 0.50
CA LYS A 155 -0.86 -17.25 -0.90
C LYS A 155 -0.74 -16.12 -1.92
N TYR A 156 0.10 -15.12 -1.65
CA TYR A 156 0.49 -14.09 -2.62
C TYR A 156 1.95 -14.24 -3.03
N PHE A 157 2.22 -13.92 -4.28
CA PHE A 157 3.56 -13.81 -4.83
C PHE A 157 4.01 -12.36 -4.77
N ILE A 158 5.25 -12.13 -4.33
CA ILE A 158 5.98 -10.87 -4.42
C ILE A 158 7.40 -11.18 -4.91
N PRO A 159 8.14 -10.19 -5.47
CA PRO A 159 9.53 -10.41 -5.89
C PRO A 159 10.43 -10.97 -4.78
N ASN A 160 11.32 -11.87 -5.17
CA ASN A 160 12.26 -12.48 -4.21
C ASN A 160 13.22 -11.46 -3.61
N ASN A 161 13.70 -10.53 -4.39
CA ASN A 161 14.56 -9.45 -3.93
C ASN A 161 13.77 -8.13 -3.90
N LEU A 162 13.37 -7.67 -2.72
CA LEU A 162 12.62 -6.42 -2.58
C LEU A 162 13.47 -5.16 -2.86
N SER A 163 14.81 -5.30 -2.99
CA SER A 163 15.64 -4.18 -3.43
C SER A 163 15.36 -3.81 -4.89
N ASP A 164 14.88 -4.76 -5.70
CA ASP A 164 14.50 -4.52 -7.09
C ASP A 164 13.16 -3.76 -7.21
N CYS A 165 12.45 -3.62 -6.11
CA CYS A 165 11.22 -2.85 -6.00
C CYS A 165 11.44 -1.37 -5.65
N VAL A 166 12.70 -0.89 -5.62
CA VAL A 166 13.03 0.50 -5.33
C VAL A 166 12.98 1.34 -6.61
N PHE A 167 12.22 2.42 -6.54
CA PHE A 167 12.06 3.38 -7.64
C PHE A 167 12.45 4.78 -7.18
N ASP A 168 13.21 5.49 -8.01
CA ASP A 168 13.51 6.91 -7.82
C ASP A 168 12.50 7.73 -8.62
N LEU A 169 11.56 8.34 -7.92
CA LEU A 169 10.46 9.06 -8.57
C LEU A 169 10.91 10.28 -9.37
N SER A 170 12.14 10.79 -9.14
CA SER A 170 12.70 11.84 -9.98
C SER A 170 12.87 11.43 -11.44
N LYS A 171 13.03 10.12 -11.71
CA LYS A 171 13.11 9.56 -13.06
C LYS A 171 11.72 9.46 -13.74
N TYR A 172 10.65 9.72 -13.01
CA TYR A 172 9.26 9.69 -13.50
C TYR A 172 8.64 11.09 -13.58
N GLY A 173 9.47 12.13 -13.73
CA GLY A 173 9.02 13.51 -13.87
C GLY A 173 8.68 14.23 -12.56
N VAL A 174 8.91 13.61 -11.40
CA VAL A 174 8.72 14.26 -10.10
C VAL A 174 9.94 15.14 -9.80
N PRO A 175 9.83 16.48 -9.61
CA PRO A 175 10.96 17.38 -9.40
C PRO A 175 11.51 17.29 -7.96
N GLN A 176 11.73 16.08 -7.48
CA GLN A 176 12.21 15.78 -6.13
C GLN A 176 12.97 14.46 -6.10
N LYS A 177 14.12 14.40 -5.46
CA LYS A 177 14.80 13.14 -5.13
C LYS A 177 13.97 12.37 -4.12
N ARG A 178 13.19 11.39 -4.60
CA ARG A 178 12.26 10.61 -3.79
C ARG A 178 12.31 9.14 -4.16
N LYS A 179 12.98 8.33 -3.35
CA LYS A 179 13.01 6.88 -3.53
C LYS A 179 11.88 6.21 -2.75
N ARG A 180 11.24 5.23 -3.38
CA ARG A 180 10.17 4.44 -2.76
C ARG A 180 10.32 2.97 -3.11
N VAL A 181 9.92 2.12 -2.17
CA VAL A 181 9.74 0.69 -2.40
C VAL A 181 8.28 0.49 -2.80
N ILE A 182 8.04 -0.10 -3.97
CA ILE A 182 6.71 -0.42 -4.48
C ILE A 182 6.62 -1.94 -4.57
N ILE A 183 5.95 -2.57 -3.63
CA ILE A 183 5.76 -4.02 -3.60
C ILE A 183 4.42 -4.33 -4.27
N PHE A 184 4.48 -4.99 -5.43
CA PHE A 184 3.31 -5.50 -6.13
C PHE A 184 3.11 -6.98 -5.81
N GLY A 185 1.99 -7.29 -5.18
CA GLY A 185 1.63 -8.65 -4.84
C GLY A 185 0.54 -9.19 -5.75
N VAL A 186 0.71 -10.44 -6.19
CA VAL A 186 -0.20 -11.14 -7.09
C VAL A 186 -0.73 -12.40 -6.39
N ASN A 187 -2.06 -12.58 -6.39
CA ASN A 187 -2.69 -13.76 -5.81
C ASN A 187 -2.26 -15.02 -6.58
N LYS A 188 -1.71 -16.02 -5.89
CA LYS A 188 -1.22 -17.27 -6.50
C LYS A 188 -2.33 -18.15 -7.11
N LYS A 189 -3.61 -17.79 -6.90
CA LYS A 189 -4.73 -18.40 -7.63
C LYS A 189 -4.79 -18.01 -9.11
N LEU A 190 -4.14 -16.93 -9.50
CA LEU A 190 -4.03 -16.53 -10.91
C LEU A 190 -2.99 -17.41 -11.59
N LYS A 191 -3.29 -17.93 -12.79
CA LYS A 191 -2.41 -18.85 -13.50
C LYS A 191 -1.05 -18.21 -13.72
N ASN A 192 -0.80 -17.17 -14.31
CA ASN A 192 0.50 -16.60 -14.65
C ASN A 192 1.00 -15.57 -13.62
N PHE A 193 0.82 -15.83 -12.32
CA PHE A 193 1.11 -14.84 -11.27
C PHE A 193 2.56 -14.31 -11.27
N LYS A 194 3.56 -15.11 -11.65
CA LYS A 194 4.95 -14.68 -11.75
C LYS A 194 5.15 -13.73 -12.92
N GLU A 195 4.73 -14.13 -14.10
CA GLU A 195 4.78 -13.33 -15.34
C GLU A 195 4.03 -12.00 -15.16
N ILE A 196 2.85 -12.01 -14.52
CA ILE A 196 2.11 -10.78 -14.20
C ILE A 196 2.96 -9.83 -13.34
N SER A 197 3.67 -10.38 -12.35
CA SER A 197 4.54 -9.58 -11.49
C SER A 197 5.74 -9.02 -12.25
N GLU A 198 6.39 -9.83 -13.07
CA GLU A 198 7.54 -9.42 -13.91
C GLU A 198 7.13 -8.32 -14.89
N ASN A 199 6.07 -8.53 -15.64
CA ASN A 199 5.50 -7.55 -16.58
C ASN A 199 5.15 -6.22 -15.89
N PHE A 200 4.62 -6.25 -14.67
CA PHE A 200 4.34 -5.03 -13.90
C PHE A 200 5.61 -4.20 -13.71
N TYR A 201 6.71 -4.82 -13.28
CA TYR A 201 7.96 -4.11 -13.03
C TYR A 201 8.66 -3.67 -14.33
N GLU A 202 8.59 -4.47 -15.39
CA GLU A 202 9.11 -4.11 -16.71
C GLU A 202 8.38 -2.87 -17.26
N ILE A 203 7.05 -2.88 -17.24
CA ILE A 203 6.23 -1.74 -17.68
C ILE A 203 6.55 -0.52 -16.82
N LEU A 204 6.62 -0.67 -15.48
CA LEU A 204 6.91 0.45 -14.61
C LEU A 204 8.29 1.07 -14.93
N ARG A 205 9.32 0.25 -15.16
CA ARG A 205 10.66 0.72 -15.54
C ARG A 205 10.73 1.35 -16.92
N SER A 206 9.89 0.92 -17.87
CA SER A 206 9.86 1.50 -19.21
C SER A 206 9.45 2.98 -19.23
N PHE A 207 8.83 3.48 -18.15
CA PHE A 207 8.52 4.89 -17.97
C PHE A 207 9.65 5.71 -17.34
N GLU A 208 10.78 5.10 -16.95
CA GLU A 208 11.93 5.86 -16.45
C GLU A 208 12.49 6.75 -17.56
N SER A 209 12.54 8.06 -17.33
CA SER A 209 13.22 8.99 -18.24
C SER A 209 14.72 8.96 -17.98
N ASN A 210 15.52 8.69 -19.03
CA ASN A 210 16.98 8.82 -19.02
C ASN A 210 17.39 10.31 -19.13
N LYS A 211 16.94 11.16 -18.22
CA LYS A 211 17.37 12.56 -18.16
C LYS A 211 18.29 12.80 -16.97
#